data_f88a5eaf71e355ed472eccf41ae9ed9f
#
_entry.id   f88a5eaf71e355ed472eccf41ae9ed9f
#
_cell.length_a   1.000
_cell.length_b   1.000
_cell.length_c   1.000
_cell.angle_alpha   90.00
_cell.angle_beta   90.00
_cell.angle_gamma   90.00
#
_symmetry.space_group_name_H-M   'P 1'
#
loop_
_entity.id
_entity.type
_entity.pdbx_description
1 polymer ?
#
loop_
_entity_poly.entity_id
_entity_poly.type
_entity_poly.pdbx_seq_one_letter_code
_entity_poly.pdbx_strand_id
1 'polypeptide(L)'
;MSKKLTRELISLKVKSDRLESIRKLNLWGSNLEDISIISEMPSLEIVSLSVNKIRTLKPFANLQNLKELYLRKNMISNLNEIKH
;
A
#
# COMPACT_ATOMS: atom_id res chain seq x y z
N MET A 1 15.08 -10.57 -2.99
CA MET A 1 15.21 -9.40 -2.13
C MET A 1 13.95 -8.55 -2.16
N SER A 2 13.60 -7.98 -1.03
CA SER A 2 12.42 -7.12 -0.96
C SER A 2 12.73 -5.74 -1.50
N LYS A 3 11.66 -5.01 -1.84
CA LYS A 3 11.77 -3.70 -2.47
C LYS A 3 11.06 -2.65 -1.64
N LYS A 4 11.42 -1.40 -1.89
CA LYS A 4 10.71 -0.25 -1.37
C LYS A 4 9.78 0.29 -2.45
N LEU A 5 8.55 0.57 -2.07
CA LEU A 5 7.59 1.21 -2.99
C LEU A 5 8.01 2.65 -3.21
N THR A 6 8.10 3.06 -4.47
CA THR A 6 8.55 4.39 -4.84
C THR A 6 7.50 5.08 -5.71
N ARG A 7 7.62 6.41 -5.82
CA ARG A 7 6.75 7.19 -6.69
C ARG A 7 6.85 6.70 -8.14
N GLU A 8 8.05 6.36 -8.56
CA GLU A 8 8.27 5.86 -9.93
C GLU A 8 7.54 4.56 -10.18
N LEU A 9 7.60 3.62 -9.24
CA LEU A 9 6.91 2.35 -9.39
C LEU A 9 5.41 2.56 -9.45
N ILE A 10 4.88 3.44 -8.61
CA ILE A 10 3.45 3.75 -8.62
C ILE A 10 3.04 4.33 -9.96
N SER A 11 3.83 5.27 -10.48
CA SER A 11 3.53 5.90 -11.77
C SER A 11 3.47 4.89 -12.90
N LEU A 12 4.35 3.90 -12.87
CA LEU A 12 4.34 2.85 -13.88
C LEU A 12 3.08 2.01 -13.80
N LYS A 13 2.57 1.77 -12.61
CA LYS A 13 1.40 0.92 -12.42
C LYS A 13 0.09 1.62 -12.77
N VAL A 14 -0.04 2.90 -12.44
CA VAL A 14 -1.31 3.61 -12.61
C VAL A 14 -1.25 4.70 -13.67
N LYS A 15 -0.09 4.92 -14.25
CA LYS A 15 0.13 5.92 -15.30
C LYS A 15 -0.28 7.32 -14.85
N SER A 16 0.07 7.65 -13.60
CA SER A 16 -0.21 8.95 -13.02
C SER A 16 0.94 9.31 -12.08
N ASP A 17 1.30 10.58 -12.05
CA ASP A 17 2.33 11.05 -11.14
C ASP A 17 1.76 11.88 -9.99
N ARG A 18 0.44 11.90 -9.84
CA ARG A 18 -0.23 12.66 -8.80
C ARG A 18 -0.71 11.73 -7.70
N LEU A 19 0.17 11.46 -6.74
CA LEU A 19 -0.13 10.51 -5.67
C LEU A 19 -1.41 10.85 -4.92
N GLU A 20 -1.67 12.14 -4.74
CA GLU A 20 -2.83 12.57 -3.96
C GLU A 20 -4.17 12.30 -4.66
N SER A 21 -4.14 11.96 -5.94
CA SER A 21 -5.35 11.71 -6.72
C SER A 21 -5.63 10.23 -6.96
N ILE A 22 -4.70 9.36 -6.62
CA ILE A 22 -4.85 7.94 -6.91
C ILE A 22 -5.82 7.29 -5.93
N ARG A 23 -6.83 6.61 -6.47
CA ARG A 23 -7.86 5.95 -5.66
C ARG A 23 -7.70 4.44 -5.61
N LYS A 24 -7.16 3.84 -6.65
CA LYS A 24 -6.98 2.38 -6.72
C LYS A 24 -5.53 2.06 -7.05
N LEU A 25 -5.00 1.09 -6.33
CA LEU A 25 -3.61 0.71 -6.51
C LEU A 25 -3.49 -0.80 -6.39
N ASN A 26 -3.02 -1.44 -7.44
CA ASN A 26 -2.83 -2.89 -7.47
C ASN A 26 -1.33 -3.19 -7.58
N LEU A 27 -0.79 -3.71 -6.50
CA LEU A 27 0.63 -4.05 -6.41
C LEU A 27 0.82 -5.53 -6.04
N TRP A 28 -0.08 -6.38 -6.53
CA TRP A 28 -0.02 -7.80 -6.28
C TRP A 28 1.32 -8.39 -6.72
N GLY A 29 1.94 -9.17 -5.83
CA GLY A 29 3.15 -9.91 -6.19
C GLY A 29 4.33 -9.07 -6.61
N SER A 30 4.55 -7.93 -5.95
CA SER A 30 5.60 -6.97 -6.34
C SER A 30 6.82 -7.02 -5.44
N ASN A 31 6.90 -7.99 -4.55
CA ASN A 31 8.04 -8.18 -3.64
C ASN A 31 8.32 -6.94 -2.78
N LEU A 32 7.25 -6.27 -2.34
CA LEU A 32 7.37 -5.03 -1.58
C LEU A 32 7.45 -5.29 -0.09
N GLU A 33 8.33 -4.57 0.57
CA GLU A 33 8.43 -4.59 2.02
C GLU A 33 8.12 -3.22 2.61
N ASP A 34 8.77 -2.18 2.12
CA ASP A 34 8.59 -0.82 2.62
C ASP A 34 7.56 -0.09 1.76
N ILE A 35 6.39 0.17 2.34
CA ILE A 35 5.31 0.86 1.65
C ILE A 35 4.97 2.19 2.34
N SER A 36 5.97 2.80 2.97
CA SER A 36 5.74 4.04 3.72
C SER A 36 5.18 5.18 2.89
N ILE A 37 5.47 5.20 1.59
CA ILE A 37 4.97 6.24 0.69
C ILE A 37 3.44 6.24 0.61
N ILE A 38 2.79 5.14 0.95
CA ILE A 38 1.33 5.06 0.90
C ILE A 38 0.69 6.08 1.84
N SER A 39 1.38 6.48 2.90
CA SER A 39 0.86 7.49 3.81
C SER A 39 0.68 8.86 3.13
N GLU A 40 1.26 9.04 1.95
CA GLU A 40 1.13 10.28 1.18
C GLU A 40 0.05 10.19 0.11
N MET A 41 -0.80 9.18 0.18
CA MET A 41 -1.83 8.92 -0.83
C MET A 41 -3.22 8.95 -0.20
N PRO A 42 -3.71 10.14 0.17
CA PRO A 42 -4.94 10.23 0.97
C PRO A 42 -6.22 9.84 0.24
N SER A 43 -6.19 9.75 -1.07
CA SER A 43 -7.39 9.41 -1.84
C SER A 43 -7.56 7.91 -2.07
N LEU A 44 -6.65 7.09 -1.59
CA LEU A 44 -6.73 5.65 -1.81
C LEU A 44 -8.03 5.07 -1.23
N GLU A 45 -8.71 4.28 -2.04
CA GLU A 45 -9.94 3.60 -1.66
C GLU A 45 -9.78 2.09 -1.73
N ILE A 46 -9.11 1.58 -2.76
CA ILE A 46 -8.93 0.15 -2.95
C ILE A 46 -7.45 -0.12 -3.20
N VAL A 47 -6.86 -0.95 -2.35
CA VAL A 47 -5.43 -1.27 -2.45
C VAL A 47 -5.25 -2.77 -2.39
N SER A 48 -4.57 -3.33 -3.37
CA SER A 48 -4.21 -4.74 -3.38
C SER A 48 -2.70 -4.86 -3.19
N LEU A 49 -2.31 -5.47 -2.08
CA LEU A 49 -0.91 -5.71 -1.76
C LEU A 49 -0.66 -7.17 -1.44
N SER A 50 -1.55 -8.04 -1.92
CA SER A 50 -1.40 -9.48 -1.67
C SER A 50 -0.11 -9.99 -2.29
N VAL A 51 0.47 -11.00 -1.67
CA VAL A 51 1.70 -11.68 -2.11
C VAL A 51 2.87 -10.68 -2.18
N ASN A 52 3.13 -10.05 -1.06
CA ASN A 52 4.29 -9.17 -0.88
C ASN A 52 4.99 -9.57 0.43
N LYS A 53 5.84 -8.69 0.94
CA LYS A 53 6.60 -8.95 2.17
C LYS A 53 6.38 -7.84 3.18
N ILE A 54 5.16 -7.34 3.23
CA ILE A 54 4.80 -6.21 4.08
C ILE A 54 4.74 -6.69 5.54
N ARG A 55 5.36 -5.92 6.43
CA ARG A 55 5.44 -6.26 7.84
C ARG A 55 4.61 -5.35 8.73
N THR A 56 4.28 -4.16 8.27
CA THR A 56 3.55 -3.20 9.08
C THR A 56 2.49 -2.50 8.25
N LEU A 57 1.37 -2.17 8.90
CA LEU A 57 0.28 -1.45 8.27
C LEU A 57 0.22 0.01 8.71
N LYS A 58 1.25 0.50 9.38
CA LYS A 58 1.28 1.88 9.82
C LYS A 58 1.03 2.91 8.73
N PRO A 59 1.51 2.70 7.50
CA PRO A 59 1.25 3.68 6.43
C PRO A 59 -0.23 3.90 6.15
N PHE A 60 -1.10 2.98 6.58
CA PHE A 60 -2.55 3.11 6.33
C PHE A 60 -3.29 3.83 7.46
N ALA A 61 -2.61 4.19 8.54
CA ALA A 61 -3.28 4.65 9.76
C ALA A 61 -4.16 5.88 9.56
N ASN A 62 -3.77 6.77 8.65
CA ASN A 62 -4.50 8.01 8.45
C ASN A 62 -5.24 8.09 7.11
N LEU A 63 -5.41 6.97 6.43
CA LEU A 63 -6.09 6.95 5.15
C LEU A 63 -7.59 6.81 5.36
N GLN A 64 -8.29 7.94 5.37
CA GLN A 64 -9.70 7.99 5.75
C GLN A 64 -10.66 7.50 4.68
N ASN A 65 -10.22 7.43 3.42
CA ASN A 65 -11.07 7.00 2.33
C ASN A 65 -10.90 5.54 1.97
N LEU A 66 -10.04 4.82 2.66
CA LEU A 66 -9.75 3.44 2.35
C LEU A 66 -10.96 2.56 2.63
N LYS A 67 -11.38 1.78 1.63
CA LYS A 67 -12.55 0.92 1.72
C LYS A 67 -12.20 -0.55 1.63
N GLU A 68 -11.21 -0.91 0.80
CA GLU A 68 -10.80 -2.28 0.61
C GLU A 68 -9.29 -2.39 0.62
N LEU A 69 -8.80 -3.34 1.38
CA LEU A 69 -7.36 -3.58 1.51
C LEU A 69 -7.11 -5.08 1.49
N TYR A 70 -6.39 -5.54 0.49
CA TYR A 70 -6.09 -6.97 0.30
C TYR A 70 -4.64 -7.23 0.66
N LEU A 71 -4.44 -8.09 1.66
CA LEU A 71 -3.12 -8.33 2.26
C LEU A 71 -2.73 -9.79 2.37
N ARG A 72 -3.36 -10.66 1.60
CA ARG A 72 -3.04 -12.09 1.69
C ARG A 72 -1.57 -12.32 1.38
N LYS A 73 -0.97 -13.28 2.10
CA LYS A 73 0.41 -13.71 1.89
C LYS A 73 1.40 -12.55 2.04
N ASN A 74 1.31 -11.89 3.16
CA ASN A 74 2.30 -10.92 3.60
C ASN A 74 2.89 -11.40 4.93
N MET A 75 3.67 -10.55 5.57
CA MET A 75 4.42 -10.94 6.76
C MET A 75 4.02 -10.09 7.98
N ILE A 76 2.78 -9.68 8.02
CA ILE A 76 2.28 -8.84 9.10
C ILE A 76 2.10 -9.70 10.36
N SER A 77 2.76 -9.32 11.43
CA SER A 77 2.73 -10.08 12.68
C SER A 77 2.00 -9.37 13.80
N ASN A 78 1.72 -8.09 13.66
CA ASN A 78 1.05 -7.31 14.70
C ASN A 78 -0.22 -6.69 14.14
N LEU A 79 -1.33 -7.41 14.30
CA LEU A 79 -2.63 -6.97 13.78
C LEU A 79 -3.21 -5.81 14.55
N ASN A 80 -2.66 -5.49 15.73
CA ASN A 80 -3.16 -4.36 16.51
C ASN A 80 -2.94 -3.02 15.82
N GLU A 81 -2.07 -2.97 14.82
CA GLU A 81 -1.79 -1.74 14.10
C GLU A 81 -3.00 -1.24 13.32
N ILE A 82 -3.96 -2.10 13.04
CA ILE A 82 -5.14 -1.73 12.27
C ILE A 82 -6.38 -1.54 13.12
N LYS A 83 -6.24 -1.58 14.43
CA LYS A 83 -7.35 -1.33 15.34
C LYS A 83 -7.53 0.17 15.53
N HIS A 84 -8.72 0.63 15.39
CA HIS A 84 -9.03 2.05 15.55
C HIS A 84 -10.33 2.24 16.25
#